data_8da70f387d0799818768536a6f063655
#
_entry.id   8da70f387d0799818768536a6f063655
#
_cell.length_a   1.000
_cell.length_b   1.000
_cell.length_c   1.000
_cell.angle_alpha   90.00
_cell.angle_beta   90.00
_cell.angle_gamma   90.00
#
_symmetry.space_group_name_H-M   'P 1'
#
loop_
_entity.id
_entity.type
_entity.pdbx_description
1 polymer ?
#
loop_
_entity_poly.entity_id
_entity_poly.type
_entity_poly.pdbx_seq_one_letter_code
_entity_poly.pdbx_strand_id
1 'polypeptide(L)'
;LRQEAADQAFPFTWAVGIMAVSLVAGEFRDYWERRLEKLTASNRYRQVRLEEFTRNFYLLKVSHDRLEQQLAGSSNSLREALRRLYAEIAHTGSDDLNRESAGLMLQLLVRYGQLQIAAIYPISENRLGDAPLATVGAFRSVRENDPLLLHALNEQTLVSVQTEYRKHMEDLNTDLLAAIPLIDSEDRVIAMCLIEAMPFFNFQPKSLRLLAILAGHMADMVQEQRTIAAGHTQEWRHFHLQLARAGKDAEQFGLPAALVALEFGDTQQANTISEHIRKIRRGLDVVAQSDSGPAQHLVILMPLTDELGL
;
A
#
# COMPACT_ATOMS: atom_id res chain seq x y z
N LEU A 1 82.08 44.70 38.38
CA LEU A 1 80.92 44.14 37.64
C LEU A 1 81.13 42.63 37.47
N ARG A 2 80.68 41.82 38.46
CA ARG A 2 80.63 40.37 38.36
C ARG A 2 79.38 40.02 37.65
N GLN A 3 79.50 39.40 36.49
CA GLN A 3 78.45 38.74 35.78
C GLN A 3 78.09 37.42 36.50
N GLU A 4 76.98 37.36 37.20
CA GLU A 4 76.43 36.15 37.68
C GLU A 4 75.87 35.39 36.44
N ALA A 5 76.59 34.35 36.00
CA ALA A 5 76.09 33.37 35.10
C ALA A 5 75.12 32.56 35.92
N ALA A 6 73.84 32.87 35.75
CA ALA A 6 72.72 32.01 36.26
C ALA A 6 72.82 30.64 35.56
N ASP A 7 73.23 29.64 36.32
CA ASP A 7 73.17 28.23 35.95
C ASP A 7 71.69 27.86 35.75
N GLN A 8 71.17 28.10 34.56
CA GLN A 8 69.84 27.67 34.19
C GLN A 8 69.91 26.18 34.02
N ALA A 9 69.68 25.44 35.11
CA ALA A 9 69.47 24.01 35.03
C ALA A 9 68.28 23.71 34.02
N PHE A 10 68.58 22.96 32.98
CA PHE A 10 67.62 22.61 31.95
C PHE A 10 66.36 21.95 32.62
N PRO A 11 65.18 22.43 32.34
CA PRO A 11 63.97 21.96 33.03
C PRO A 11 63.53 20.56 32.53
N PHE A 12 64.27 19.52 32.92
CA PHE A 12 64.07 18.14 32.53
C PHE A 12 62.64 17.66 32.79
N THR A 13 62.01 18.03 33.88
CA THR A 13 60.64 17.67 34.25
C THR A 13 59.61 18.17 33.21
N TRP A 14 59.78 19.40 32.76
CA TRP A 14 58.93 19.99 31.72
C TRP A 14 59.19 19.35 30.36
N ALA A 15 60.42 19.07 30.00
CA ALA A 15 60.79 18.42 28.75
C ALA A 15 60.17 16.98 28.68
N VAL A 16 60.29 16.22 29.78
CA VAL A 16 59.65 14.86 29.86
C VAL A 16 58.15 14.95 29.82
N GLY A 17 57.52 15.93 30.47
CA GLY A 17 56.05 16.11 30.42
C GLY A 17 55.56 16.43 29.01
N ILE A 18 56.24 17.34 28.29
CA ILE A 18 55.88 17.68 26.91
C ILE A 18 56.08 16.48 26.00
N MET A 19 57.14 15.71 26.17
CA MET A 19 57.40 14.51 25.38
C MET A 19 56.34 13.44 25.62
N ALA A 20 55.91 13.21 26.86
CA ALA A 20 54.84 12.26 27.18
C ALA A 20 53.48 12.66 26.58
N VAL A 21 53.13 13.95 26.69
CA VAL A 21 51.89 14.47 26.09
C VAL A 21 51.93 14.37 24.58
N SER A 22 53.05 14.68 23.95
CA SER A 22 53.23 14.57 22.49
C SER A 22 53.12 13.14 22.00
N LEU A 23 53.62 12.18 22.75
CA LEU A 23 53.55 10.76 22.43
C LEU A 23 52.12 10.25 22.53
N VAL A 24 51.40 10.59 23.59
CA VAL A 24 49.97 10.25 23.76
C VAL A 24 49.10 10.90 22.67
N ALA A 25 49.36 12.18 22.35
CA ALA A 25 48.67 12.89 21.29
C ALA A 25 48.94 12.27 19.90
N GLY A 26 50.17 11.81 19.64
CA GLY A 26 50.54 11.08 18.42
C GLY A 26 49.81 9.75 18.28
N GLU A 27 49.84 8.93 19.34
CA GLU A 27 49.12 7.65 19.36
C GLU A 27 47.60 7.82 19.19
N PHE A 28 47.04 8.86 19.84
CA PHE A 28 45.60 9.16 19.70
C PHE A 28 45.25 9.59 18.28
N ARG A 29 46.10 10.43 17.66
CA ARG A 29 45.93 10.84 16.27
C ARG A 29 45.99 9.63 15.33
N ASP A 30 47.03 8.79 15.46
CA ASP A 30 47.20 7.61 14.61
C ASP A 30 46.05 6.60 14.77
N TYR A 31 45.53 6.45 15.99
CA TYR A 31 44.33 5.62 16.23
C TYR A 31 43.11 6.14 15.48
N TRP A 32 42.87 7.46 15.55
CA TRP A 32 41.72 8.06 14.87
C TRP A 32 41.89 8.08 13.35
N GLU A 33 43.07 8.35 12.82
CA GLU A 33 43.33 8.28 11.37
C GLU A 33 43.07 6.89 10.83
N ARG A 34 43.58 5.84 11.46
CA ARG A 34 43.31 4.44 11.07
C ARG A 34 41.84 4.09 11.18
N ARG A 35 41.14 4.61 12.16
CA ARG A 35 39.68 4.36 12.31
C ARG A 35 38.88 5.09 11.24
N LEU A 36 39.19 6.31 10.92
CA LEU A 36 38.59 7.08 9.84
C LEU A 36 38.84 6.42 8.47
N GLU A 37 40.06 5.98 8.20
CA GLU A 37 40.37 5.25 6.96
C GLU A 37 39.52 3.96 6.81
N LYS A 38 39.39 3.19 7.86
CA LYS A 38 38.56 2.00 7.85
C LYS A 38 37.08 2.33 7.60
N LEU A 39 36.58 3.38 8.24
CA LEU A 39 35.17 3.81 8.05
C LEU A 39 34.92 4.35 6.64
N THR A 40 35.86 5.17 6.12
CA THR A 40 35.76 5.71 4.76
C THR A 40 35.88 4.61 3.69
N ALA A 41 36.80 3.66 3.88
CA ALA A 41 36.90 2.49 3.00
C ALA A 41 35.67 1.62 3.04
N SER A 42 35.10 1.36 4.22
CA SER A 42 33.86 0.62 4.38
C SER A 42 32.66 1.33 3.73
N ASN A 43 32.56 2.65 3.93
CA ASN A 43 31.49 3.43 3.30
C ASN A 43 31.63 3.46 1.76
N ARG A 44 32.85 3.65 1.27
CA ARG A 44 33.12 3.59 -0.17
C ARG A 44 32.77 2.23 -0.76
N TYR A 45 33.12 1.14 -0.09
CA TYR A 45 32.74 -0.22 -0.52
C TYR A 45 31.24 -0.40 -0.55
N ARG A 46 30.51 0.06 0.49
CA ARG A 46 29.04 0.01 0.54
C ARG A 46 28.42 0.82 -0.60
N GLN A 47 28.97 2.00 -0.89
CA GLN A 47 28.48 2.87 -1.95
C GLN A 47 28.65 2.22 -3.33
N VAL A 48 29.84 1.67 -3.63
CA VAL A 48 30.09 0.93 -4.89
C VAL A 48 29.17 -0.28 -5.01
N ARG A 49 28.98 -1.04 -3.92
CA ARG A 49 28.05 -2.17 -3.89
C ARG A 49 26.61 -1.74 -4.13
N LEU A 50 26.20 -0.63 -3.53
CA LEU A 50 24.85 -0.08 -3.72
C LEU A 50 24.63 0.36 -5.19
N GLU A 51 25.60 1.03 -5.78
CA GLU A 51 25.55 1.45 -7.20
C GLU A 51 25.50 0.24 -8.14
N GLU A 52 26.32 -0.78 -7.90
CA GLU A 52 26.31 -2.02 -8.67
C GLU A 52 24.98 -2.77 -8.52
N PHE A 53 24.48 -2.87 -7.29
CA PHE A 53 23.17 -3.49 -7.02
C PHE A 53 22.04 -2.70 -7.68
N THR A 54 22.05 -1.37 -7.59
CA THR A 54 21.04 -0.51 -8.22
C THR A 54 21.05 -0.65 -9.75
N ARG A 55 22.25 -0.71 -10.34
CA ARG A 55 22.40 -0.92 -11.77
C ARG A 55 21.88 -2.28 -12.22
N ASN A 56 22.27 -3.34 -11.54
CA ASN A 56 21.81 -4.70 -11.84
C ASN A 56 20.30 -4.85 -11.64
N PHE A 57 19.77 -4.22 -10.58
CA PHE A 57 18.34 -4.14 -10.33
C PHE A 57 17.60 -3.41 -11.47
N TYR A 58 18.12 -2.26 -11.93
CA TYR A 58 17.49 -1.53 -13.02
C TYR A 58 17.45 -2.34 -14.31
N LEU A 59 18.52 -3.04 -14.63
CA LEU A 59 18.57 -3.94 -15.81
C LEU A 59 17.58 -5.09 -15.67
N LEU A 60 17.51 -5.72 -14.49
CA LEU A 60 16.56 -6.79 -14.21
C LEU A 60 15.11 -6.29 -14.29
N LYS A 61 14.84 -5.11 -13.73
CA LYS A 61 13.52 -4.46 -13.79
C LYS A 61 13.09 -4.19 -15.23
N VAL A 62 13.94 -3.57 -16.04
CA VAL A 62 13.63 -3.29 -17.47
C VAL A 62 13.39 -4.58 -18.25
N SER A 63 14.17 -5.63 -17.96
CA SER A 63 13.96 -6.94 -18.58
C SER A 63 12.64 -7.57 -18.15
N HIS A 64 12.31 -7.48 -16.86
CA HIS A 64 11.05 -8.00 -16.29
C HIS A 64 9.84 -7.23 -16.86
N ASP A 65 9.89 -5.90 -16.86
CA ASP A 65 8.82 -5.05 -17.42
C ASP A 65 8.59 -5.36 -18.91
N ARG A 66 9.65 -5.64 -19.67
CA ARG A 66 9.52 -6.08 -21.08
C ARG A 66 8.90 -7.47 -21.23
N LEU A 67 9.27 -8.41 -20.36
CA LEU A 67 8.66 -9.75 -20.33
C LEU A 67 7.19 -9.67 -19.90
N GLU A 68 6.88 -8.87 -18.89
CA GLU A 68 5.49 -8.60 -18.49
C GLU A 68 4.70 -7.95 -19.63
N GLN A 69 5.25 -6.97 -20.34
CA GLN A 69 4.59 -6.37 -21.50
C GLN A 69 4.38 -7.36 -22.65
N GLN A 70 5.30 -8.27 -22.87
CA GLN A 70 5.16 -9.34 -23.86
C GLN A 70 4.14 -10.41 -23.45
N LEU A 71 4.08 -10.75 -22.14
CA LEU A 71 3.10 -11.68 -21.60
C LEU A 71 1.74 -11.02 -21.32
N ALA A 72 1.73 -9.72 -21.03
CA ALA A 72 0.57 -8.90 -20.73
C ALA A 72 -0.11 -8.30 -21.99
N GLY A 73 0.07 -8.90 -23.14
CA GLY A 73 -0.86 -8.73 -24.25
C GLY A 73 -2.32 -9.03 -23.85
N SER A 74 -2.55 -9.46 -22.59
CA SER A 74 -3.86 -9.56 -21.98
C SER A 74 -3.77 -9.30 -20.47
N SER A 75 -3.92 -8.05 -20.09
CA SER A 75 -4.72 -7.69 -18.93
C SER A 75 -4.56 -8.49 -17.63
N ASN A 76 -3.42 -8.39 -16.94
CA ASN A 76 -3.49 -8.27 -15.49
C ASN A 76 -4.02 -6.86 -15.15
N SER A 77 -5.07 -6.45 -15.87
CA SER A 77 -5.69 -5.17 -15.68
C SER A 77 -6.38 -5.18 -14.33
N LEU A 78 -6.38 -4.05 -13.67
CA LEU A 78 -7.18 -3.80 -12.46
C LEU A 78 -8.60 -4.36 -12.63
N ARG A 79 -9.20 -4.24 -13.81
CA ARG A 79 -10.53 -4.79 -14.14
C ARG A 79 -10.59 -6.31 -13.95
N GLU A 80 -9.61 -7.06 -14.38
CA GLU A 80 -9.58 -8.52 -14.20
C GLU A 80 -9.36 -8.88 -12.73
N ALA A 81 -8.53 -8.12 -12.01
CA ALA A 81 -8.33 -8.29 -10.58
C ALA A 81 -9.64 -8.10 -9.81
N LEU A 82 -10.36 -7.02 -10.10
CA LEU A 82 -11.65 -6.73 -9.49
C LEU A 82 -12.71 -7.76 -9.86
N ARG A 83 -12.78 -8.17 -11.13
CA ARG A 83 -13.72 -9.22 -11.58
C ARG A 83 -13.52 -10.52 -10.81
N ARG A 84 -12.27 -10.94 -10.61
CA ARG A 84 -11.95 -12.15 -9.83
C ARG A 84 -12.28 -11.96 -8.36
N LEU A 85 -11.98 -10.80 -7.79
CA LEU A 85 -12.35 -10.44 -6.43
C LEU A 85 -13.85 -10.64 -6.20
N TYR A 86 -14.68 -10.02 -7.05
CA TYR A 86 -16.14 -10.17 -6.95
C TYR A 86 -16.60 -11.62 -7.14
N ALA A 87 -16.00 -12.36 -8.05
CA ALA A 87 -16.38 -13.77 -8.28
C ALA A 87 -16.01 -14.68 -7.10
N GLU A 88 -14.83 -14.48 -6.49
CA GLU A 88 -14.34 -15.33 -5.38
C GLU A 88 -15.06 -15.02 -4.06
N ILE A 89 -15.30 -13.73 -3.74
CA ILE A 89 -15.93 -13.34 -2.46
C ILE A 89 -17.46 -13.50 -2.49
N ALA A 90 -18.12 -13.29 -3.63
CA ALA A 90 -19.57 -13.46 -3.75
C ALA A 90 -20.06 -14.88 -3.36
N HIS A 91 -19.18 -15.87 -3.41
CA HIS A 91 -19.49 -17.25 -3.01
C HIS A 91 -19.36 -17.51 -1.50
N THR A 92 -18.75 -16.60 -0.74
CA THR A 92 -18.39 -16.87 0.67
C THR A 92 -19.54 -16.62 1.64
N GLY A 93 -20.59 -15.88 1.25
CA GLY A 93 -21.87 -15.76 1.99
C GLY A 93 -21.80 -15.32 3.46
N SER A 94 -20.74 -14.68 3.89
CA SER A 94 -20.48 -14.35 5.28
C SER A 94 -20.84 -12.90 5.60
N ASP A 95 -21.80 -12.70 6.51
CA ASP A 95 -22.35 -11.38 6.87
C ASP A 95 -21.35 -10.43 7.57
N ASP A 96 -20.20 -10.94 8.00
CA ASP A 96 -19.17 -10.18 8.72
C ASP A 96 -17.76 -10.50 8.24
N LEU A 97 -16.83 -9.56 8.50
CA LEU A 97 -15.40 -9.80 8.31
C LEU A 97 -14.94 -10.88 9.30
N ASN A 98 -14.93 -12.11 8.85
CA ASN A 98 -14.48 -13.26 9.63
C ASN A 98 -13.11 -13.77 9.13
N ARG A 99 -12.60 -14.82 9.77
CA ARG A 99 -11.32 -15.44 9.38
C ARG A 99 -11.30 -15.96 7.95
N GLU A 100 -12.40 -16.48 7.47
CA GLU A 100 -12.49 -17.08 6.14
C GLU A 100 -12.46 -15.98 5.06
N SER A 101 -13.31 -14.95 5.19
CA SER A 101 -13.34 -13.82 4.27
C SER A 101 -12.02 -13.03 4.28
N ALA A 102 -11.45 -12.78 5.47
CA ALA A 102 -10.14 -12.13 5.60
C ALA A 102 -9.01 -12.99 4.97
N GLY A 103 -9.11 -14.32 5.09
CA GLY A 103 -8.18 -15.24 4.43
C GLY A 103 -8.20 -15.13 2.92
N LEU A 104 -9.38 -15.12 2.31
CA LEU A 104 -9.55 -14.94 0.86
C LEU A 104 -9.06 -13.56 0.39
N MET A 105 -9.41 -12.51 1.12
CA MET A 105 -8.92 -11.15 0.84
C MET A 105 -7.40 -11.09 0.88
N LEU A 106 -6.78 -11.67 1.91
CA LEU A 106 -5.33 -11.71 2.03
C LEU A 106 -4.69 -12.51 0.89
N GLN A 107 -5.25 -13.66 0.50
CA GLN A 107 -4.76 -14.44 -0.65
C GLN A 107 -4.79 -13.65 -1.95
N LEU A 108 -5.83 -12.85 -2.18
CA LEU A 108 -5.90 -11.97 -3.34
C LEU A 108 -4.85 -10.87 -3.29
N LEU A 109 -4.68 -10.20 -2.13
CA LEU A 109 -3.63 -9.20 -1.96
C LEU A 109 -2.23 -9.81 -2.13
N VAL A 110 -2.01 -11.03 -1.61
CA VAL A 110 -0.77 -11.81 -1.81
C VAL A 110 -0.53 -12.06 -3.31
N ARG A 111 -1.55 -12.47 -4.03
CA ARG A 111 -1.44 -12.79 -5.47
C ARG A 111 -1.07 -11.55 -6.31
N TYR A 112 -1.71 -10.42 -6.06
CA TYR A 112 -1.47 -9.20 -6.83
C TYR A 112 -0.27 -8.38 -6.36
N GLY A 113 0.02 -8.38 -5.05
CA GLY A 113 1.18 -7.71 -4.46
C GLY A 113 2.42 -8.58 -4.34
N GLN A 114 2.29 -9.91 -4.57
CA GLN A 114 3.33 -10.90 -4.28
C GLN A 114 3.84 -10.80 -2.83
N LEU A 115 2.91 -10.57 -1.89
CA LEU A 115 3.25 -10.39 -0.49
C LEU A 115 3.86 -11.66 0.09
N GLN A 116 4.96 -11.51 0.82
CA GLN A 116 5.67 -12.61 1.46
C GLN A 116 5.29 -12.75 2.93
N ILE A 117 5.19 -11.62 3.64
CA ILE A 117 4.77 -11.56 5.04
C ILE A 117 3.77 -10.41 5.17
N ALA A 118 2.54 -10.76 5.51
CA ALA A 118 1.46 -9.80 5.69
C ALA A 118 0.37 -10.35 6.61
N ALA A 119 -0.44 -9.44 7.17
CA ALA A 119 -1.58 -9.80 8.00
C ALA A 119 -2.75 -8.84 7.79
N ILE A 120 -3.96 -9.34 7.99
CA ILE A 120 -5.18 -8.50 8.08
C ILE A 120 -5.66 -8.50 9.51
N TYR A 121 -5.78 -7.31 10.08
CA TYR A 121 -6.33 -7.07 11.41
C TYR A 121 -7.70 -6.38 11.30
N PRO A 122 -8.66 -6.74 12.14
CA PRO A 122 -9.92 -6.01 12.23
C PRO A 122 -9.67 -4.65 12.90
N ILE A 123 -10.44 -3.65 12.51
CA ILE A 123 -10.45 -2.34 13.16
C ILE A 123 -11.80 -2.15 13.84
N SER A 124 -11.78 -1.78 15.11
CA SER A 124 -12.96 -1.43 15.90
C SER A 124 -12.66 -0.15 16.69
N GLU A 125 -13.57 0.82 16.63
CA GLU A 125 -13.41 2.10 17.33
C GLU A 125 -12.06 2.80 17.04
N ASN A 126 -11.59 2.72 15.79
CA ASN A 126 -10.32 3.27 15.33
C ASN A 126 -9.08 2.65 16.03
N ARG A 127 -9.21 1.41 16.54
CA ARG A 127 -8.12 0.64 17.15
C ARG A 127 -7.94 -0.68 16.45
N LEU A 128 -6.68 -1.12 16.41
CA LEU A 128 -6.32 -2.43 15.89
C LEU A 128 -6.83 -3.53 16.85
N GLY A 129 -7.41 -4.59 16.30
CA GLY A 129 -7.80 -5.76 17.11
C GLY A 129 -6.58 -6.49 17.67
N ASP A 130 -6.75 -7.21 18.77
CA ASP A 130 -5.68 -7.90 19.50
C ASP A 130 -4.98 -9.00 18.69
N ALA A 131 -5.68 -9.57 17.71
CA ALA A 131 -5.17 -10.66 16.90
C ALA A 131 -5.53 -10.49 15.43
N PRO A 132 -4.66 -10.94 14.50
CA PRO A 132 -4.94 -10.92 13.08
C PRO A 132 -6.05 -11.92 12.73
N LEU A 133 -6.93 -11.55 11.81
CA LEU A 133 -7.91 -12.44 11.21
C LEU A 133 -7.28 -13.42 10.22
N ALA A 134 -6.29 -12.95 9.48
CA ALA A 134 -5.55 -13.76 8.52
C ALA A 134 -4.08 -13.33 8.47
N THR A 135 -3.17 -14.29 8.24
CA THR A 135 -1.73 -14.06 8.10
C THR A 135 -1.15 -14.87 6.96
N VAL A 136 -0.11 -14.34 6.34
CA VAL A 136 0.75 -15.05 5.40
C VAL A 136 2.21 -14.90 5.80
N GLY A 137 3.00 -15.96 5.68
CA GLY A 137 4.37 -16.00 6.16
C GLY A 137 4.49 -15.97 7.69
N ALA A 138 5.68 -15.69 8.18
CA ALA A 138 5.97 -15.59 9.62
C ALA A 138 5.73 -14.15 10.12
N PHE A 139 4.49 -13.67 10.04
CA PHE A 139 4.13 -12.32 10.50
C PHE A 139 4.36 -12.18 12.00
N ARG A 140 5.05 -11.11 12.40
CA ARG A 140 5.27 -10.78 13.81
C ARG A 140 4.11 -9.93 14.32
N SER A 141 3.86 -9.97 15.65
CA SER A 141 2.88 -9.08 16.24
C SER A 141 3.30 -7.62 16.05
N VAL A 142 2.39 -6.81 15.54
CA VAL A 142 2.60 -5.37 15.39
C VAL A 142 2.51 -4.68 16.76
N ARG A 143 3.31 -3.64 16.96
CA ARG A 143 3.19 -2.76 18.13
C ARG A 143 2.00 -1.83 17.92
N GLU A 144 1.15 -1.68 18.94
CA GLU A 144 0.02 -0.73 18.87
C GLU A 144 0.44 0.71 18.54
N ASN A 145 1.64 1.09 18.94
CA ASN A 145 2.22 2.42 18.69
C ASN A 145 3.15 2.45 17.45
N ASP A 146 2.99 1.53 16.50
CA ASP A 146 3.76 1.57 15.26
C ASP A 146 3.42 2.85 14.47
N PRO A 147 4.43 3.66 14.08
CA PRO A 147 4.18 4.95 13.44
C PRO A 147 3.48 4.84 12.09
N LEU A 148 3.76 3.79 11.29
CA LEU A 148 3.06 3.57 10.01
C LEU A 148 1.60 3.20 10.23
N LEU A 149 1.32 2.37 11.22
CA LEU A 149 -0.05 1.98 11.57
C LEU A 149 -0.86 3.20 12.02
N LEU A 150 -0.33 3.98 12.96
CA LEU A 150 -1.01 5.16 13.49
C LEU A 150 -1.26 6.21 12.39
N HIS A 151 -0.28 6.41 11.51
CA HIS A 151 -0.43 7.34 10.39
C HIS A 151 -1.51 6.86 9.41
N ALA A 152 -1.52 5.57 9.06
CA ALA A 152 -2.53 5.00 8.16
C ALA A 152 -3.94 5.06 8.74
N LEU A 153 -4.09 4.90 10.06
CA LEU A 153 -5.38 5.05 10.76
C LEU A 153 -5.86 6.51 10.77
N ASN A 154 -4.96 7.47 11.03
CA ASN A 154 -5.31 8.89 11.12
C ASN A 154 -5.62 9.50 9.75
N GLU A 155 -4.80 9.22 8.76
CA GLU A 155 -4.96 9.76 7.40
C GLU A 155 -5.98 8.96 6.57
N GLN A 156 -6.37 7.79 7.04
CA GLN A 156 -7.25 6.86 6.31
C GLN A 156 -6.78 6.61 4.87
N THR A 157 -5.48 6.49 4.69
CA THR A 157 -4.86 6.26 3.39
C THR A 157 -3.74 5.23 3.49
N LEU A 158 -3.34 4.68 2.35
CA LEU A 158 -2.17 3.83 2.27
C LEU A 158 -0.92 4.61 2.69
N VAL A 159 -0.21 4.11 3.70
CA VAL A 159 1.07 4.64 4.16
C VAL A 159 2.16 3.60 3.94
N SER A 160 3.32 4.01 3.46
CA SER A 160 4.47 3.14 3.25
C SER A 160 5.76 3.82 3.70
N VAL A 161 6.74 3.02 4.09
CA VAL A 161 8.08 3.52 4.44
C VAL A 161 8.63 4.42 3.33
N GLN A 162 8.41 4.08 2.06
CA GLN A 162 8.89 4.88 0.93
C GLN A 162 8.26 6.28 0.89
N THR A 163 6.99 6.40 1.26
CA THR A 163 6.28 7.69 1.29
C THR A 163 6.75 8.53 2.46
N GLU A 164 6.94 7.92 3.63
CA GLU A 164 7.36 8.61 4.85
C GLU A 164 8.82 9.07 4.78
N TYR A 165 9.73 8.28 4.22
CA TYR A 165 11.10 8.74 3.97
C TYR A 165 11.19 10.00 3.10
N ARG A 166 10.26 10.15 2.15
CA ARG A 166 10.18 11.37 1.32
C ARG A 166 9.66 12.58 2.09
N LYS A 167 8.90 12.36 3.17
CA LYS A 167 8.36 13.42 4.04
C LYS A 167 9.30 13.82 5.18
N HIS A 168 10.55 13.37 5.20
CA HIS A 168 11.59 13.68 6.20
C HIS A 168 11.31 13.12 7.61
N MET A 169 10.61 12.03 7.73
CA MET A 169 10.52 11.28 8.99
C MET A 169 11.75 10.34 9.12
N GLU A 170 12.87 10.87 9.58
CA GLU A 170 14.17 10.16 9.62
C GLU A 170 14.23 9.01 10.63
N ASP A 171 13.35 8.96 11.63
CA ASP A 171 13.36 7.95 12.72
C ASP A 171 12.10 7.06 12.72
N LEU A 172 11.77 6.45 11.60
CA LEU A 172 10.70 5.43 11.54
C LEU A 172 11.18 4.13 12.18
N ASN A 173 10.91 3.96 13.47
CA ASN A 173 11.13 2.69 14.16
C ASN A 173 9.95 1.73 13.92
N THR A 174 9.88 1.18 12.70
CA THR A 174 8.85 0.25 12.27
C THR A 174 9.46 -0.96 11.57
N ASP A 175 8.87 -2.13 11.76
CA ASP A 175 9.18 -3.35 11.02
C ASP A 175 8.27 -3.51 9.78
N LEU A 176 7.27 -2.63 9.60
CA LEU A 176 6.34 -2.65 8.48
C LEU A 176 6.90 -1.94 7.24
N LEU A 177 6.66 -2.50 6.07
CA LEU A 177 6.89 -1.84 4.79
C LEU A 177 5.74 -0.92 4.39
N ALA A 178 4.51 -1.35 4.65
CA ALA A 178 3.30 -0.57 4.34
C ALA A 178 2.12 -0.98 5.23
N ALA A 179 1.22 -0.03 5.47
CA ALA A 179 -0.07 -0.22 6.08
C ALA A 179 -1.16 0.25 5.11
N ILE A 180 -2.10 -0.63 4.79
CA ILE A 180 -3.18 -0.39 3.83
C ILE A 180 -4.52 -0.54 4.54
N PRO A 181 -5.24 0.56 4.79
CA PRO A 181 -6.55 0.49 5.39
C PRO A 181 -7.59 -0.04 4.37
N LEU A 182 -8.46 -0.93 4.82
CA LEU A 182 -9.63 -1.39 4.08
C LEU A 182 -10.77 -0.42 4.42
N ILE A 183 -11.01 0.55 3.54
CA ILE A 183 -11.97 1.64 3.74
C ILE A 183 -13.16 1.44 2.81
N ASP A 184 -14.36 1.42 3.37
CA ASP A 184 -15.58 1.34 2.60
C ASP A 184 -15.95 2.66 1.91
N SER A 185 -17.02 2.65 1.12
CA SER A 185 -17.53 3.84 0.42
C SER A 185 -18.14 4.89 1.36
N GLU A 186 -18.35 4.56 2.64
CA GLU A 186 -18.83 5.47 3.69
C GLU A 186 -17.72 6.00 4.61
N ASP A 187 -16.43 5.90 4.20
CA ASP A 187 -15.23 6.34 4.94
C ASP A 187 -14.99 5.60 6.27
N ARG A 188 -15.50 4.39 6.41
CA ARG A 188 -15.24 3.57 7.60
C ARG A 188 -14.09 2.62 7.34
N VAL A 189 -13.12 2.61 8.23
CA VAL A 189 -12.02 1.64 8.23
C VAL A 189 -12.50 0.37 8.91
N ILE A 190 -12.67 -0.71 8.16
CA ILE A 190 -13.15 -2.00 8.69
C ILE A 190 -12.03 -2.95 9.05
N ALA A 191 -10.89 -2.83 8.39
CA ALA A 191 -9.71 -3.64 8.64
C ALA A 191 -8.44 -2.90 8.20
N MET A 192 -7.29 -3.45 8.58
CA MET A 192 -5.96 -2.97 8.18
C MET A 192 -5.15 -4.14 7.64
N CYS A 193 -4.65 -4.00 6.41
CA CYS A 193 -3.65 -4.91 5.87
C CYS A 193 -2.25 -4.37 6.17
N LEU A 194 -1.47 -5.12 6.94
CA LEU A 194 -0.11 -4.79 7.35
C LEU A 194 0.87 -5.66 6.58
N ILE A 195 1.88 -5.05 5.96
CA ILE A 195 2.87 -5.72 5.11
C ILE A 195 4.24 -5.55 5.74
N GLU A 196 4.88 -6.67 6.16
CA GLU A 196 6.27 -6.69 6.65
C GLU A 196 7.26 -7.01 5.52
N ALA A 197 6.86 -7.86 4.55
CA ALA A 197 7.77 -8.24 3.48
C ALA A 197 7.04 -8.43 2.16
N MET A 198 7.63 -7.86 1.11
CA MET A 198 7.29 -8.11 -0.29
C MET A 198 8.54 -7.95 -1.16
N PRO A 199 8.58 -8.56 -2.36
CA PRO A 199 9.72 -8.41 -3.25
C PRO A 199 9.99 -6.94 -3.58
N PHE A 200 11.26 -6.57 -3.56
CA PHE A 200 11.67 -5.18 -3.77
C PHE A 200 11.20 -4.58 -5.11
N PHE A 201 11.14 -5.40 -6.17
CA PHE A 201 10.65 -4.96 -7.48
C PHE A 201 9.14 -4.69 -7.50
N ASN A 202 8.38 -5.28 -6.58
CA ASN A 202 6.94 -5.01 -6.40
C ASN A 202 6.66 -3.89 -5.38
N PHE A 203 7.64 -3.51 -4.57
CA PHE A 203 7.52 -2.38 -3.66
C PHE A 203 7.63 -1.06 -4.42
N GLN A 204 6.61 -0.78 -5.21
CA GLN A 204 6.50 0.40 -6.08
C GLN A 204 5.15 1.09 -5.87
N PRO A 205 5.08 2.42 -6.09
CA PRO A 205 3.84 3.17 -5.93
C PRO A 205 2.67 2.59 -6.74
N LYS A 206 2.95 2.08 -7.95
CA LYS A 206 1.93 1.47 -8.82
C LYS A 206 1.33 0.20 -8.19
N SER A 207 2.17 -0.68 -7.66
CA SER A 207 1.72 -1.92 -7.01
C SER A 207 0.98 -1.63 -5.70
N LEU A 208 1.51 -0.73 -4.88
CA LEU A 208 0.87 -0.32 -3.63
C LEU A 208 -0.50 0.34 -3.89
N ARG A 209 -0.59 1.18 -4.92
CA ARG A 209 -1.85 1.77 -5.37
C ARG A 209 -2.87 0.71 -5.79
N LEU A 210 -2.46 -0.30 -6.56
CA LEU A 210 -3.32 -1.42 -6.93
C LEU A 210 -3.86 -2.13 -5.68
N LEU A 211 -3.00 -2.41 -4.70
CA LEU A 211 -3.41 -3.04 -3.44
C LEU A 211 -4.40 -2.17 -2.65
N ALA A 212 -4.21 -0.84 -2.63
CA ALA A 212 -5.14 0.08 -1.96
C ALA A 212 -6.52 0.09 -2.64
N ILE A 213 -6.57 0.09 -3.97
CA ILE A 213 -7.83 -0.01 -4.72
C ILE A 213 -8.55 -1.33 -4.41
N LEU A 214 -7.83 -2.46 -4.46
CA LEU A 214 -8.39 -3.76 -4.11
C LEU A 214 -8.90 -3.79 -2.67
N ALA A 215 -8.14 -3.22 -1.73
CA ALA A 215 -8.54 -3.13 -0.31
C ALA A 215 -9.85 -2.34 -0.13
N GLY A 216 -10.03 -1.24 -0.85
CA GLY A 216 -11.27 -0.47 -0.84
C GLY A 216 -12.47 -1.26 -1.35
N HIS A 217 -12.33 -1.93 -2.50
CA HIS A 217 -13.39 -2.80 -3.03
C HIS A 217 -13.71 -3.98 -2.09
N MET A 218 -12.71 -4.55 -1.42
CA MET A 218 -12.91 -5.59 -0.40
C MET A 218 -13.74 -5.06 0.78
N ALA A 219 -13.48 -3.83 1.22
CA ALA A 219 -14.23 -3.20 2.28
C ALA A 219 -15.72 -3.02 1.91
N ASP A 220 -16.00 -2.56 0.69
CA ASP A 220 -17.38 -2.41 0.22
C ASP A 220 -18.12 -3.75 0.12
N MET A 221 -17.43 -4.81 -0.27
CA MET A 221 -18.05 -6.14 -0.34
C MET A 221 -18.47 -6.65 1.04
N VAL A 222 -17.66 -6.44 2.07
CA VAL A 222 -18.05 -6.77 3.46
C VAL A 222 -19.26 -5.95 3.89
N GLN A 223 -19.30 -4.67 3.55
CA GLN A 223 -20.39 -3.78 3.88
C GLN A 223 -21.69 -4.19 3.15
N GLU A 224 -21.60 -4.56 1.88
CA GLU A 224 -22.74 -5.01 1.09
C GLU A 224 -23.41 -6.25 1.71
N GLN A 225 -22.61 -7.23 2.12
CA GLN A 225 -23.11 -8.45 2.75
C GLN A 225 -23.81 -8.16 4.08
N ARG A 226 -23.27 -7.30 4.93
CA ARG A 226 -23.93 -6.85 6.17
C ARG A 226 -25.30 -6.24 5.93
N THR A 227 -25.47 -5.61 4.79
CA THR A 227 -26.67 -4.83 4.50
C THR A 227 -27.74 -5.66 3.79
N ILE A 228 -27.38 -6.72 3.06
CA ILE A 228 -28.33 -7.69 2.48
C ILE A 228 -29.13 -8.37 3.60
N ALA A 229 -28.50 -8.67 4.72
CA ALA A 229 -29.15 -9.19 5.92
C ALA A 229 -30.25 -8.27 6.48
N ALA A 230 -30.25 -6.98 6.13
CA ALA A 230 -31.20 -5.96 6.63
C ALA A 230 -32.45 -5.71 5.74
N GLY A 231 -32.63 -6.42 4.60
CA GLY A 231 -33.92 -6.53 3.89
C GLY A 231 -34.34 -5.37 2.97
N HIS A 232 -33.40 -4.67 2.35
CA HIS A 232 -33.71 -3.60 1.38
C HIS A 232 -33.57 -4.03 -0.09
N THR A 233 -34.21 -3.29 -1.02
CA THR A 233 -34.14 -3.52 -2.49
C THR A 233 -32.68 -3.50 -2.97
N GLN A 234 -32.18 -4.68 -3.31
CA GLN A 234 -30.75 -5.00 -3.47
C GLN A 234 -30.07 -4.25 -4.63
N GLU A 235 -30.77 -4.06 -5.75
CA GLU A 235 -30.17 -3.50 -6.98
C GLU A 235 -29.72 -2.02 -6.83
N TRP A 236 -30.59 -1.15 -6.35
CA TRP A 236 -30.29 0.27 -6.20
C TRP A 236 -29.22 0.53 -5.16
N ARG A 237 -29.21 -0.24 -4.08
CA ARG A 237 -28.17 -0.11 -3.07
C ARG A 237 -26.82 -0.53 -3.60
N HIS A 238 -26.75 -1.70 -4.23
CA HIS A 238 -25.52 -2.14 -4.90
C HIS A 238 -25.02 -1.09 -5.89
N PHE A 239 -25.94 -0.52 -6.69
CA PHE A 239 -25.61 0.56 -7.62
C PHE A 239 -25.05 1.79 -6.91
N HIS A 240 -25.68 2.25 -5.82
CA HIS A 240 -25.20 3.40 -5.06
C HIS A 240 -23.82 3.16 -4.42
N LEU A 241 -23.59 1.99 -3.85
CA LEU A 241 -22.28 1.62 -3.30
C LEU A 241 -21.19 1.63 -4.39
N GLN A 242 -21.47 1.05 -5.53
CA GLN A 242 -20.52 1.03 -6.64
C GLN A 242 -20.31 2.41 -7.26
N LEU A 243 -21.34 3.24 -7.30
CA LEU A 243 -21.21 4.64 -7.74
C LEU A 243 -20.36 5.46 -6.77
N ALA A 244 -20.60 5.32 -5.47
CA ALA A 244 -19.78 5.98 -4.45
C ALA A 244 -18.31 5.51 -4.53
N ARG A 245 -18.07 4.21 -4.71
CA ARG A 245 -16.71 3.66 -4.92
C ARG A 245 -16.07 4.23 -6.17
N ALA A 246 -16.76 4.25 -7.30
CA ALA A 246 -16.23 4.79 -8.55
C ALA A 246 -15.88 6.28 -8.41
N GLY A 247 -16.68 7.04 -7.65
CA GLY A 247 -16.37 8.44 -7.30
C GLY A 247 -15.06 8.57 -6.50
N LYS A 248 -14.90 7.77 -5.43
CA LYS A 248 -13.66 7.74 -4.64
C LYS A 248 -12.45 7.32 -5.45
N ASP A 249 -12.59 6.30 -6.26
CA ASP A 249 -11.51 5.81 -7.13
C ASP A 249 -11.10 6.87 -8.16
N ALA A 250 -12.06 7.66 -8.65
CA ALA A 250 -11.78 8.80 -9.53
C ALA A 250 -11.03 9.91 -8.81
N GLU A 251 -11.45 10.28 -7.60
CA GLU A 251 -10.83 11.35 -6.80
C GLU A 251 -9.44 10.97 -6.29
N GLN A 252 -9.29 9.79 -5.70
CA GLN A 252 -8.04 9.36 -5.08
C GLN A 252 -7.02 8.82 -6.08
N PHE A 253 -7.52 8.12 -7.09
CA PHE A 253 -6.66 7.39 -8.01
C PHE A 253 -6.78 7.86 -9.47
N GLY A 254 -7.67 8.80 -9.79
CA GLY A 254 -7.89 9.27 -11.16
C GLY A 254 -8.34 8.14 -12.10
N LEU A 255 -9.12 7.17 -11.59
CA LEU A 255 -9.65 6.09 -12.40
C LEU A 255 -10.91 6.57 -13.11
N PRO A 256 -11.04 6.37 -14.43
CA PRO A 256 -12.22 6.78 -15.16
C PRO A 256 -13.41 5.86 -14.84
N ALA A 257 -14.60 6.43 -14.81
CA ALA A 257 -15.85 5.69 -14.77
C ALA A 257 -16.87 6.41 -15.65
N ALA A 258 -17.71 5.64 -16.32
CA ALA A 258 -18.78 6.18 -17.15
C ALA A 258 -20.15 5.82 -16.57
N LEU A 259 -21.08 6.76 -16.64
CA LEU A 259 -22.47 6.60 -16.24
C LEU A 259 -23.38 6.86 -17.45
N VAL A 260 -24.20 5.90 -17.80
CA VAL A 260 -25.19 6.01 -18.87
C VAL A 260 -26.58 5.89 -18.28
N ALA A 261 -27.46 6.85 -18.59
CA ALA A 261 -28.87 6.80 -18.23
C ALA A 261 -29.73 6.70 -19.50
N LEU A 262 -30.62 5.73 -19.55
CA LEU A 262 -31.56 5.50 -20.63
C LEU A 262 -32.96 5.73 -20.08
N GLU A 263 -33.78 6.48 -20.80
CA GLU A 263 -35.20 6.76 -20.48
C GLU A 263 -36.06 6.06 -21.50
N PHE A 264 -37.10 5.32 -21.05
CA PHE A 264 -38.03 4.57 -21.88
C PHE A 264 -39.44 5.04 -21.64
N GLY A 265 -40.17 5.30 -22.72
CA GLY A 265 -41.60 5.61 -22.67
C GLY A 265 -42.50 4.35 -22.58
N ASP A 266 -41.95 3.17 -22.81
CA ASP A 266 -42.64 1.90 -22.80
C ASP A 266 -41.95 0.88 -21.88
N THR A 267 -42.71 0.38 -20.90
CA THR A 267 -42.25 -0.59 -19.90
C THR A 267 -41.81 -1.92 -20.52
N GLN A 268 -42.45 -2.36 -21.58
CA GLN A 268 -42.13 -3.64 -22.21
C GLN A 268 -40.80 -3.57 -22.97
N GLN A 269 -40.53 -2.42 -23.63
CA GLN A 269 -39.24 -2.17 -24.28
C GLN A 269 -38.13 -2.04 -23.25
N ALA A 270 -38.38 -1.32 -22.15
CA ALA A 270 -37.40 -1.16 -21.04
C ALA A 270 -36.96 -2.52 -20.47
N ASN A 271 -37.90 -3.41 -20.20
CA ASN A 271 -37.59 -4.74 -19.67
C ASN A 271 -36.79 -5.59 -20.66
N THR A 272 -37.17 -5.60 -21.93
CA THR A 272 -36.45 -6.36 -22.97
C THR A 272 -35.02 -5.87 -23.15
N ILE A 273 -34.84 -4.55 -23.18
CA ILE A 273 -33.50 -3.93 -23.31
C ILE A 273 -32.70 -4.16 -22.05
N SER A 274 -33.27 -4.00 -20.86
CA SER A 274 -32.63 -4.28 -19.58
C SER A 274 -32.10 -5.72 -19.49
N GLU A 275 -32.94 -6.71 -19.87
CA GLU A 275 -32.49 -8.11 -19.91
C GLU A 275 -31.36 -8.34 -20.90
N HIS A 276 -31.42 -7.69 -22.05
CA HIS A 276 -30.36 -7.80 -23.06
C HIS A 276 -29.08 -7.21 -22.55
N ILE A 277 -29.11 -6.00 -21.98
CA ILE A 277 -27.91 -5.33 -21.39
C ILE A 277 -27.34 -6.19 -20.26
N ARG A 278 -28.16 -6.74 -19.37
CA ARG A 278 -27.72 -7.64 -18.29
C ARG A 278 -26.99 -8.89 -18.79
N LYS A 279 -27.33 -9.39 -19.98
CA LYS A 279 -26.67 -10.55 -20.60
C LYS A 279 -25.33 -10.20 -21.23
N ILE A 280 -25.22 -9.01 -21.83
CA ILE A 280 -24.00 -8.58 -22.54
C ILE A 280 -23.06 -7.70 -21.72
N ARG A 281 -23.48 -7.23 -20.53
CA ARG A 281 -22.69 -6.37 -19.66
C ARG A 281 -21.35 -7.01 -19.31
N ARG A 282 -20.34 -6.16 -19.14
CA ARG A 282 -19.03 -6.59 -18.61
C ARG A 282 -19.18 -6.93 -17.11
N GLY A 283 -18.33 -7.80 -16.60
CA GLY A 283 -18.45 -8.32 -15.24
C GLY A 283 -18.37 -7.30 -14.09
N LEU A 284 -17.94 -6.06 -14.37
CA LEU A 284 -17.92 -4.95 -13.40
C LEU A 284 -19.02 -3.92 -13.65
N ASP A 285 -19.73 -3.99 -14.78
CA ASP A 285 -20.79 -3.04 -15.07
C ASP A 285 -21.98 -3.32 -14.17
N VAL A 286 -22.53 -2.29 -13.56
CA VAL A 286 -23.67 -2.36 -12.67
C VAL A 286 -24.87 -1.71 -13.32
N VAL A 287 -25.98 -2.42 -13.34
CA VAL A 287 -27.23 -1.97 -13.97
C VAL A 287 -28.28 -1.84 -12.89
N ALA A 288 -28.97 -0.72 -12.82
CA ALA A 288 -30.12 -0.50 -11.96
C ALA A 288 -31.28 0.04 -12.78
N GLN A 289 -32.47 -0.47 -12.51
CA GLN A 289 -33.73 -0.04 -13.15
C GLN A 289 -34.62 0.64 -12.12
N SER A 290 -35.17 1.82 -12.47
CA SER A 290 -36.12 2.53 -11.63
C SER A 290 -37.52 2.30 -12.15
N ASP A 291 -38.40 1.83 -11.27
CA ASP A 291 -39.84 1.68 -11.53
C ASP A 291 -40.64 2.89 -10.98
N SER A 292 -39.95 3.96 -10.56
CA SER A 292 -40.55 5.12 -9.91
C SER A 292 -40.94 6.18 -10.94
N GLY A 293 -42.20 6.21 -11.38
CA GLY A 293 -42.73 7.29 -12.21
C GLY A 293 -43.33 6.84 -13.54
N PRO A 294 -43.79 7.78 -14.38
CA PRO A 294 -44.42 7.47 -15.68
C PRO A 294 -43.40 6.99 -16.75
N ALA A 295 -42.13 7.27 -16.56
CA ALA A 295 -41.03 6.81 -17.42
C ALA A 295 -40.14 5.83 -16.65
N GLN A 296 -39.73 4.78 -17.32
CA GLN A 296 -38.73 3.86 -16.76
C GLN A 296 -37.33 4.31 -17.11
N HIS A 297 -36.46 4.37 -16.09
CA HIS A 297 -35.07 4.71 -16.27
C HIS A 297 -34.19 3.48 -16.03
N LEU A 298 -33.28 3.23 -16.94
CA LEU A 298 -32.19 2.25 -16.78
C LEU A 298 -30.89 3.01 -16.65
N VAL A 299 -30.18 2.77 -15.55
CA VAL A 299 -28.89 3.40 -15.30
C VAL A 299 -27.80 2.33 -15.31
N ILE A 300 -26.73 2.60 -16.03
CA ILE A 300 -25.59 1.70 -16.20
C ILE A 300 -24.35 2.43 -15.72
N LEU A 301 -23.71 1.87 -14.71
CA LEU A 301 -22.39 2.30 -14.26
C LEU A 301 -21.34 1.37 -14.86
N MET A 302 -20.34 1.94 -15.52
CA MET A 302 -19.22 1.24 -16.14
C MET A 302 -17.90 1.71 -15.48
N PRO A 303 -17.45 1.05 -14.41
CA PRO A 303 -16.17 1.36 -13.77
C PRO A 303 -15.01 1.11 -14.74
N LEU A 304 -13.92 1.89 -14.59
CA LEU A 304 -12.70 1.79 -15.41
C LEU A 304 -12.95 1.95 -16.91
N THR A 305 -13.96 2.72 -17.28
CA THR A 305 -14.31 3.01 -18.68
C THR A 305 -14.15 4.50 -18.93
N ASP A 306 -13.34 4.85 -19.92
CA ASP A 306 -13.15 6.21 -20.42
C ASP A 306 -14.10 6.52 -21.59
N GLU A 307 -14.04 7.74 -22.11
CA GLU A 307 -14.88 8.19 -23.23
C GLU A 307 -14.69 7.35 -24.49
N LEU A 308 -13.55 6.69 -24.67
CA LEU A 308 -13.27 5.83 -25.84
C LEU A 308 -13.82 4.41 -25.65
N GLY A 309 -14.19 4.03 -24.44
CA GLY A 309 -14.72 2.73 -24.11
C GLY A 309 -16.24 2.65 -24.08
N LEU A 310 -16.93 3.80 -24.21
CA LEU A 310 -18.38 3.92 -24.38
C LEU A 310 -18.76 3.58 -25.81
#